data_b1f5f9c727b6dc5ea6ec448af86160eb
#
_entry.id   b1f5f9c727b6dc5ea6ec448af86160eb
#
_cell.length_a   1.000
_cell.length_b   1.000
_cell.length_c   1.000
_cell.angle_alpha   90.00
_cell.angle_beta   90.00
_cell.angle_gamma   90.00
#
_symmetry.space_group_name_H-M   'P 1'
#
loop_
_entity.id
_entity.type
_entity.pdbx_description
1 polymer ?
#
loop_
_entity_poly.entity_id
_entity_poly.type
_entity_poly.pdbx_seq_one_letter_code
_entity_poly.pdbx_strand_id
1 'polypeptide(L)'
;MPFPYTDTVVVDGEAYAAADVRRVLTPYLSAARQARIAAVAAARTFAVVPVLDGLTDAGNVHAVLRSAEGLGFGAAHLVGLGGEAAALAEAAPAGGPDTDSVRAGKRASRGAASWLAVEAWPTPGAWLADARARGFAVATLDVAPGAVPIETYDFSRPTALVLGTERSGPCAEIRAAADAALLLPLDGFVESYNVSVAAALALFHARADRRARAGRSGDLDAAQQATLVAHLTARAVQHAGPLLRHALGDAA
;
A
#
# COMPACT_ATOMS: atom_id res chain seq x y z
N MET A 1 10.14 7.32 8.82
CA MET A 1 9.30 6.92 7.69
C MET A 1 8.42 5.75 8.09
N PRO A 2 7.15 5.71 7.72
CA PRO A 2 6.22 4.66 8.15
C PRO A 2 6.43 3.35 7.37
N PHE A 3 7.53 2.66 7.61
CA PHE A 3 7.81 1.35 7.04
C PHE A 3 7.12 0.28 7.90
N PRO A 4 6.16 -0.50 7.35
CA PRO A 4 5.27 -1.33 8.16
C PRO A 4 5.86 -2.72 8.49
N TYR A 5 7.00 -3.08 7.91
CA TYR A 5 7.61 -4.40 8.10
C TYR A 5 8.66 -4.39 9.21
N THR A 6 8.71 -5.47 9.97
CA THR A 6 9.75 -5.75 10.97
C THR A 6 10.68 -6.85 10.47
N ASP A 7 11.77 -7.10 11.19
CA ASP A 7 12.68 -8.21 10.90
C ASP A 7 12.08 -9.60 11.20
N THR A 8 10.79 -9.64 11.56
CA THR A 8 10.02 -10.86 11.74
C THR A 8 9.04 -11.04 10.59
N VAL A 9 9.12 -12.19 9.93
CA VAL A 9 8.21 -12.60 8.84
C VAL A 9 7.32 -13.71 9.37
N VAL A 10 6.01 -13.49 9.37
CA VAL A 10 5.03 -14.53 9.75
C VAL A 10 4.67 -15.34 8.53
N VAL A 11 4.79 -16.67 8.61
CA VAL A 11 4.43 -17.62 7.54
C VAL A 11 3.69 -18.80 8.14
N ASP A 12 2.47 -19.06 7.68
CA ASP A 12 1.58 -20.12 8.20
C ASP A 12 1.39 -20.03 9.74
N GLY A 13 1.29 -18.79 10.27
CA GLY A 13 1.11 -18.51 11.71
C GLY A 13 2.39 -18.57 12.55
N GLU A 14 3.53 -18.92 11.99
CA GLU A 14 4.81 -18.98 12.69
C GLU A 14 5.71 -17.79 12.34
N ALA A 15 6.47 -17.29 13.32
CA ALA A 15 7.35 -16.14 13.19
C ALA A 15 8.79 -16.57 12.91
N TYR A 16 9.40 -16.02 11.86
CA TYR A 16 10.77 -16.31 11.45
C TYR A 16 11.57 -15.03 11.30
N ALA A 17 12.87 -15.06 11.60
CA ALA A 17 13.76 -13.94 11.31
C ALA A 17 13.87 -13.69 9.80
N ALA A 18 13.84 -12.43 9.38
CA ALA A 18 13.95 -12.07 7.97
C ALA A 18 15.23 -12.61 7.30
N ALA A 19 16.33 -12.69 8.05
CA ALA A 19 17.58 -13.27 7.59
C ALA A 19 17.44 -14.76 7.28
N ASP A 20 16.75 -15.52 8.14
CA ASP A 20 16.51 -16.96 7.95
C ASP A 20 15.57 -17.21 6.78
N VAL A 21 14.50 -16.44 6.66
CA VAL A 21 13.59 -16.50 5.49
C VAL A 21 14.35 -16.34 4.19
N ARG A 22 15.24 -15.34 4.09
CA ARG A 22 16.08 -15.15 2.89
C ARG A 22 17.04 -16.31 2.68
N ARG A 23 17.73 -16.74 3.73
CA ARG A 23 18.71 -17.84 3.66
C ARG A 23 18.07 -19.14 3.15
N VAL A 24 16.91 -19.50 3.70
CA VAL A 24 16.22 -20.76 3.39
C VAL A 24 15.46 -20.69 2.07
N LEU A 25 14.73 -19.59 1.80
CA LEU A 25 13.78 -19.56 0.67
C LEU A 25 14.36 -19.03 -0.63
N THR A 26 15.44 -18.21 -0.60
CA THR A 26 16.05 -17.66 -1.84
C THR A 26 16.47 -18.75 -2.83
N PRO A 27 17.04 -19.89 -2.42
CA PRO A 27 17.42 -20.96 -3.36
C PRO A 27 16.27 -21.57 -4.18
N TYR A 28 15.02 -21.42 -3.71
CA TYR A 28 13.84 -21.90 -4.42
C TYR A 28 13.32 -20.94 -5.50
N LEU A 29 13.97 -19.79 -5.67
CA LEU A 29 13.64 -18.80 -6.68
C LEU A 29 14.68 -18.80 -7.82
N SER A 30 14.22 -18.65 -9.06
CA SER A 30 15.14 -18.41 -10.17
C SER A 30 15.92 -17.11 -10.00
N ALA A 31 17.11 -17.01 -10.56
CA ALA A 31 17.93 -15.80 -10.53
C ALA A 31 17.16 -14.55 -11.05
N ALA A 32 16.37 -14.72 -12.11
CA ALA A 32 15.53 -13.66 -12.65
C ALA A 32 14.46 -13.19 -11.63
N ARG A 33 13.86 -14.10 -10.85
CA ARG A 33 12.88 -13.77 -9.82
C ARG A 33 13.52 -13.06 -8.65
N GLN A 34 14.70 -13.52 -8.22
CA GLN A 34 15.49 -12.86 -7.16
C GLN A 34 15.85 -11.43 -7.57
N ALA A 35 16.37 -11.23 -8.77
CA ALA A 35 16.71 -9.91 -9.30
C ALA A 35 15.46 -8.98 -9.37
N ARG A 36 14.31 -9.53 -9.78
CA ARG A 36 13.05 -8.77 -9.82
C ARG A 36 12.60 -8.34 -8.42
N ILE A 37 12.66 -9.23 -7.42
CA ILE A 37 12.30 -8.91 -6.03
C ILE A 37 13.23 -7.81 -5.49
N ALA A 38 14.53 -7.91 -5.69
CA ALA A 38 15.50 -6.90 -5.26
C ALA A 38 15.22 -5.54 -5.93
N ALA A 39 14.98 -5.51 -7.25
CA ALA A 39 14.66 -4.28 -7.98
C ALA A 39 13.35 -3.65 -7.50
N VAL A 40 12.33 -4.46 -7.21
CA VAL A 40 11.06 -3.97 -6.66
C VAL A 40 11.27 -3.39 -5.26
N ALA A 41 12.00 -4.06 -4.37
CA ALA A 41 12.29 -3.56 -3.03
C ALA A 41 13.06 -2.22 -3.08
N ALA A 42 14.05 -2.10 -3.95
CA ALA A 42 14.82 -0.87 -4.13
C ALA A 42 13.99 0.31 -4.66
N ALA A 43 12.94 0.04 -5.44
CA ALA A 43 12.09 1.07 -6.04
C ALA A 43 10.84 1.43 -5.18
N ARG A 44 10.58 0.69 -4.09
CA ARG A 44 9.39 0.90 -3.24
C ARG A 44 9.47 2.19 -2.44
N THR A 45 8.30 2.85 -2.32
CA THR A 45 8.08 3.95 -1.38
C THR A 45 6.93 3.63 -0.43
N PHE A 46 7.11 4.02 0.84
CA PHE A 46 6.08 4.00 1.88
C PHE A 46 5.76 5.41 2.36
N ALA A 47 6.39 6.42 1.78
CA ALA A 47 6.16 7.80 2.15
C ALA A 47 4.85 8.37 1.58
N VAL A 48 4.30 7.80 0.51
CA VAL A 48 2.95 8.12 0.05
C VAL A 48 2.11 6.84 0.09
N VAL A 49 0.94 6.92 0.75
CA VAL A 49 0.02 5.81 0.91
C VAL A 49 -1.35 6.20 0.36
N PRO A 50 -1.88 5.52 -0.67
CA PRO A 50 -3.27 5.69 -1.07
C PRO A 50 -4.20 5.16 0.02
N VAL A 51 -5.22 5.94 0.32
CA VAL A 51 -6.24 5.64 1.33
C VAL A 51 -7.61 5.63 0.65
N LEU A 52 -8.32 4.52 0.76
CA LEU A 52 -9.64 4.33 0.15
C LEU A 52 -10.70 4.45 1.23
N ASP A 53 -11.47 5.56 1.20
CA ASP A 53 -12.46 5.91 2.20
C ASP A 53 -13.88 5.65 1.69
N GLY A 54 -14.59 4.74 2.35
CA GLY A 54 -16.00 4.48 2.14
C GLY A 54 -16.37 3.81 0.81
N LEU A 55 -15.41 3.29 0.03
CA LEU A 55 -15.69 2.66 -1.25
C LEU A 55 -16.53 1.39 -1.07
N THR A 56 -17.45 1.16 -2.02
CA THR A 56 -18.36 0.01 -2.00
C THR A 56 -18.14 -0.96 -3.16
N ASP A 57 -17.53 -0.50 -4.26
CA ASP A 57 -17.21 -1.30 -5.44
C ASP A 57 -15.84 -1.95 -5.31
N ALA A 58 -15.81 -3.28 -5.25
CA ALA A 58 -14.57 -4.05 -5.14
C ALA A 58 -13.67 -3.92 -6.38
N GLY A 59 -14.25 -3.70 -7.56
CA GLY A 59 -13.51 -3.50 -8.80
C GLY A 59 -12.67 -2.23 -8.76
N ASN A 60 -13.23 -1.13 -8.26
CA ASN A 60 -12.50 0.13 -8.08
C ASN A 60 -11.36 -0.03 -7.05
N VAL A 61 -11.62 -0.69 -5.91
CA VAL A 61 -10.57 -0.96 -4.92
C VAL A 61 -9.43 -1.76 -5.54
N HIS A 62 -9.73 -2.84 -6.25
CA HIS A 62 -8.70 -3.66 -6.92
C HIS A 62 -7.92 -2.89 -7.98
N ALA A 63 -8.57 -2.01 -8.74
CA ALA A 63 -7.91 -1.19 -9.75
C ALA A 63 -6.94 -0.20 -9.11
N VAL A 64 -7.33 0.42 -7.97
CA VAL A 64 -6.42 1.31 -7.22
C VAL A 64 -5.23 0.54 -6.66
N LEU A 65 -5.45 -0.61 -5.99
CA LEU A 65 -4.36 -1.44 -5.46
C LEU A 65 -3.38 -1.87 -6.56
N ARG A 66 -3.90 -2.22 -7.74
CA ARG A 66 -3.06 -2.59 -8.89
C ARG A 66 -2.24 -1.40 -9.41
N SER A 67 -2.84 -0.21 -9.47
CA SER A 67 -2.14 1.01 -9.89
C SER A 67 -1.05 1.40 -8.89
N ALA A 68 -1.35 1.33 -7.59
CA ALA A 68 -0.40 1.60 -6.51
C ALA A 68 0.80 0.64 -6.57
N GLU A 69 0.53 -0.68 -6.68
CA GLU A 69 1.57 -1.70 -6.81
C GLU A 69 2.48 -1.45 -8.02
N GLY A 70 1.87 -1.27 -9.19
CA GLY A 70 2.60 -1.05 -10.45
C GLY A 70 3.43 0.22 -10.47
N LEU A 71 3.00 1.26 -9.76
CA LEU A 71 3.71 2.53 -9.61
C LEU A 71 4.77 2.51 -8.50
N GLY A 72 4.92 1.41 -7.74
CA GLY A 72 5.97 1.25 -6.74
C GLY A 72 5.60 1.74 -5.35
N PHE A 73 4.33 2.03 -5.06
CA PHE A 73 3.88 2.26 -3.70
C PHE A 73 3.85 0.94 -2.93
N GLY A 74 4.27 0.96 -1.66
CA GLY A 74 4.45 -0.24 -0.85
C GLY A 74 3.26 -0.59 0.03
N ALA A 75 2.34 0.35 0.25
CA ALA A 75 1.19 0.18 1.14
C ALA A 75 -0.09 0.77 0.53
N ALA A 76 -1.23 0.37 1.07
CA ALA A 76 -2.53 0.97 0.84
C ALA A 76 -3.41 0.80 2.09
N HIS A 77 -4.22 1.80 2.39
CA HIS A 77 -5.11 1.81 3.54
C HIS A 77 -6.57 1.75 3.09
N LEU A 78 -7.37 0.92 3.76
CA LEU A 78 -8.79 0.73 3.52
C LEU A 78 -9.56 1.22 4.74
N VAL A 79 -10.46 2.20 4.56
CA VAL A 79 -11.16 2.86 5.67
C VAL A 79 -12.66 2.79 5.43
N GLY A 80 -13.40 2.20 6.38
CA GLY A 80 -14.85 2.17 6.35
C GLY A 80 -15.46 1.61 5.06
N LEU A 81 -14.83 0.64 4.41
CA LEU A 81 -15.35 0.06 3.18
C LEU A 81 -16.70 -0.60 3.38
N GLY A 82 -17.58 -0.48 2.39
CA GLY A 82 -18.93 -1.06 2.42
C GLY A 82 -19.21 -1.95 1.20
N GLY A 83 -20.45 -2.43 1.07
CA GLY A 83 -20.89 -3.23 -0.08
C GLY A 83 -19.97 -4.42 -0.37
N GLU A 84 -19.68 -4.65 -1.64
CA GLU A 84 -18.78 -5.74 -2.08
C GLU A 84 -17.31 -5.53 -1.64
N ALA A 85 -16.92 -4.29 -1.40
CA ALA A 85 -15.55 -3.97 -0.96
C ALA A 85 -15.30 -4.31 0.52
N ALA A 86 -16.33 -4.48 1.35
CA ALA A 86 -16.19 -4.79 2.78
C ALA A 86 -15.39 -6.08 3.01
N ALA A 87 -15.60 -7.11 2.20
CA ALA A 87 -14.87 -8.37 2.28
C ALA A 87 -13.34 -8.21 2.08
N LEU A 88 -12.91 -7.17 1.36
CA LEU A 88 -11.49 -6.87 1.19
C LEU A 88 -10.88 -6.28 2.46
N ALA A 89 -11.65 -5.47 3.19
CA ALA A 89 -11.22 -4.92 4.48
C ALA A 89 -11.15 -6.01 5.55
N GLU A 90 -12.10 -6.97 5.55
CA GLU A 90 -12.10 -8.11 6.46
C GLU A 90 -10.91 -9.05 6.23
N ALA A 91 -10.47 -9.17 4.98
CA ALA A 91 -9.30 -9.99 4.62
C ALA A 91 -7.95 -9.29 4.87
N ALA A 92 -7.96 -7.98 5.14
CA ALA A 92 -6.75 -7.22 5.42
C ALA A 92 -6.46 -7.19 6.92
N PRO A 93 -5.21 -7.44 7.36
CA PRO A 93 -4.89 -7.42 8.77
C PRO A 93 -5.02 -6.00 9.35
N ALA A 94 -5.56 -5.90 10.55
CA ALA A 94 -5.46 -4.69 11.34
C ALA A 94 -4.04 -4.63 11.96
N GLY A 95 -3.24 -3.64 11.56
CA GLY A 95 -1.97 -3.34 12.23
C GLY A 95 -0.71 -4.00 11.69
N GLY A 96 -0.71 -4.50 10.44
CA GLY A 96 0.52 -4.94 9.79
C GLY A 96 0.32 -6.00 8.70
N PRO A 97 1.25 -6.12 7.77
CA PRO A 97 1.14 -7.07 6.66
C PRO A 97 1.47 -8.49 7.12
N ASP A 98 0.44 -9.29 7.31
CA ASP A 98 0.56 -10.75 7.45
C ASP A 98 0.61 -11.42 6.07
N THR A 99 1.52 -12.39 5.90
CA THR A 99 1.65 -13.13 4.64
C THR A 99 0.46 -14.05 4.35
N ASP A 100 -0.30 -14.46 5.35
CA ASP A 100 -1.39 -15.42 5.22
C ASP A 100 -2.71 -14.78 4.77
N SER A 101 -3.05 -13.61 5.29
CA SER A 101 -4.24 -12.85 4.88
C SER A 101 -4.14 -12.36 3.42
N VAL A 102 -2.93 -12.07 2.96
CA VAL A 102 -2.65 -11.69 1.57
C VAL A 102 -2.93 -12.81 0.56
N ARG A 103 -2.85 -14.09 0.97
CA ARG A 103 -3.14 -15.24 0.09
C ARG A 103 -4.62 -15.40 -0.22
N ALA A 104 -5.52 -14.98 0.68
CA ALA A 104 -6.97 -15.10 0.48
C ALA A 104 -7.49 -14.19 -0.64
N GLY A 105 -6.89 -13.00 -0.85
CA GLY A 105 -7.28 -12.02 -1.87
C GLY A 105 -6.79 -12.28 -3.30
N LYS A 106 -6.09 -13.39 -3.58
CA LYS A 106 -5.41 -13.66 -4.87
C LYS A 106 -6.29 -13.67 -6.12
N ARG A 107 -7.59 -13.93 -6.01
CA ARG A 107 -8.47 -14.03 -7.18
C ARG A 107 -8.97 -12.70 -7.72
N ALA A 108 -9.18 -11.71 -6.86
CA ALA A 108 -9.86 -10.48 -7.24
C ALA A 108 -8.91 -9.38 -7.75
N SER A 109 -7.74 -9.18 -7.15
CA SER A 109 -6.76 -8.15 -7.55
C SER A 109 -5.75 -8.57 -8.63
N ARG A 110 -5.93 -9.75 -9.27
CA ARG A 110 -4.90 -10.40 -10.10
C ARG A 110 -3.54 -10.48 -9.39
N GLY A 111 -3.54 -10.61 -8.07
CA GLY A 111 -2.36 -10.76 -7.23
C GLY A 111 -1.64 -9.46 -6.84
N ALA A 112 -2.10 -8.27 -7.27
CA ALA A 112 -1.41 -7.02 -6.93
C ALA A 112 -1.46 -6.72 -5.42
N ALA A 113 -2.62 -6.91 -4.77
CA ALA A 113 -2.76 -6.71 -3.34
C ALA A 113 -1.78 -7.57 -2.52
N SER A 114 -1.40 -8.75 -3.03
CA SER A 114 -0.45 -9.63 -2.34
C SER A 114 0.98 -9.10 -2.27
N TRP A 115 1.29 -8.03 -2.97
CA TRP A 115 2.60 -7.38 -2.97
C TRP A 115 2.63 -6.05 -2.24
N LEU A 116 1.49 -5.65 -1.65
CA LEU A 116 1.33 -4.44 -0.85
C LEU A 116 1.20 -4.78 0.64
N ALA A 117 1.53 -3.82 1.50
CA ALA A 117 1.06 -3.79 2.87
C ALA A 117 -0.35 -3.15 2.85
N VAL A 118 -1.39 -3.97 2.82
CA VAL A 118 -2.77 -3.49 2.87
C VAL A 118 -3.23 -3.57 4.31
N GLU A 119 -3.64 -2.43 4.86
CA GLU A 119 -4.16 -2.31 6.23
C GLU A 119 -5.60 -1.78 6.19
N ALA A 120 -6.44 -2.21 7.12
CA ALA A 120 -7.85 -1.81 7.17
C ALA A 120 -8.24 -1.25 8.53
N TRP A 121 -9.10 -0.24 8.50
CA TRP A 121 -9.70 0.38 9.67
C TRP A 121 -11.21 0.44 9.53
N PRO A 122 -11.96 0.09 10.58
CA PRO A 122 -13.43 0.11 10.54
C PRO A 122 -13.98 1.54 10.51
N THR A 123 -13.24 2.53 11.03
CA THR A 123 -13.70 3.92 11.15
C THR A 123 -12.64 4.92 10.72
N PRO A 124 -13.06 6.08 10.17
CA PRO A 124 -12.16 7.19 9.84
C PRO A 124 -11.36 7.70 11.04
N GLY A 125 -11.97 7.81 12.22
CA GLY A 125 -11.30 8.32 13.43
C GLY A 125 -10.15 7.42 13.88
N ALA A 126 -10.33 6.10 13.86
CA ALA A 126 -9.27 5.15 14.19
C ALA A 126 -8.10 5.26 13.20
N TRP A 127 -8.41 5.37 11.89
CA TRP A 127 -7.39 5.57 10.87
C TRP A 127 -6.66 6.91 11.02
N LEU A 128 -7.37 8.01 11.26
CA LEU A 128 -6.76 9.34 11.44
C LEU A 128 -5.78 9.37 12.62
N ALA A 129 -6.14 8.75 13.73
CA ALA A 129 -5.26 8.65 14.90
C ALA A 129 -3.96 7.92 14.55
N ASP A 130 -4.04 6.80 13.84
CA ASP A 130 -2.89 6.03 13.40
C ASP A 130 -2.04 6.79 12.38
N ALA A 131 -2.67 7.39 11.35
CA ALA A 131 -1.99 8.16 10.32
C ALA A 131 -1.18 9.33 10.92
N ARG A 132 -1.76 10.04 11.91
CA ARG A 132 -1.08 11.12 12.63
C ARG A 132 0.08 10.59 13.48
N ALA A 133 -0.12 9.49 14.20
CA ALA A 133 0.93 8.86 15.01
C ALA A 133 2.13 8.43 14.15
N ARG A 134 1.90 7.98 12.92
CA ARG A 134 2.95 7.63 11.94
C ARG A 134 3.54 8.85 11.23
N GLY A 135 3.06 10.07 11.48
CA GLY A 135 3.58 11.31 10.91
C GLY A 135 3.15 11.58 9.46
N PHE A 136 2.06 11.02 9.00
CA PHE A 136 1.50 11.35 7.70
C PHE A 136 0.81 12.73 7.71
N ALA A 137 1.07 13.53 6.70
CA ALA A 137 0.16 14.58 6.28
C ALA A 137 -1.04 13.95 5.56
N VAL A 138 -2.25 14.36 5.90
CA VAL A 138 -3.48 13.89 5.28
C VAL A 138 -3.85 14.82 4.13
N ALA A 139 -3.80 14.32 2.91
CA ALA A 139 -4.21 15.06 1.71
C ALA A 139 -5.43 14.36 1.08
N THR A 140 -6.53 15.07 0.90
CA THR A 140 -7.72 14.52 0.22
C THR A 140 -7.66 14.83 -1.27
N LEU A 141 -8.07 13.88 -2.12
CA LEU A 141 -8.37 14.14 -3.52
C LEU A 141 -9.86 14.47 -3.63
N ASP A 142 -10.17 15.75 -3.83
CA ASP A 142 -11.53 16.25 -3.70
C ASP A 142 -11.78 17.49 -4.57
N VAL A 143 -13.04 17.65 -5.01
CA VAL A 143 -13.52 18.86 -5.71
C VAL A 143 -14.20 19.74 -4.66
N ALA A 144 -13.44 20.30 -3.72
CA ALA A 144 -13.95 21.10 -2.62
C ALA A 144 -13.53 22.56 -2.76
N PRO A 145 -14.28 23.53 -2.18
CA PRO A 145 -13.84 24.91 -2.10
C PRO A 145 -12.48 25.01 -1.39
N GLY A 146 -11.52 25.69 -2.01
CA GLY A 146 -10.16 25.83 -1.49
C GLY A 146 -9.22 24.66 -1.86
N ALA A 147 -9.67 23.66 -2.62
CA ALA A 147 -8.78 22.67 -3.18
C ALA A 147 -7.78 23.29 -4.14
N VAL A 148 -6.53 22.84 -4.06
CA VAL A 148 -5.44 23.33 -4.91
C VAL A 148 -5.07 22.29 -5.98
N PRO A 149 -4.59 22.71 -7.15
CA PRO A 149 -4.12 21.75 -8.17
C PRO A 149 -3.07 20.80 -7.58
N ILE A 150 -3.20 19.51 -7.88
CA ILE A 150 -2.31 18.47 -7.34
C ILE A 150 -0.84 18.73 -7.66
N GLU A 151 -0.56 19.42 -8.75
CA GLU A 151 0.77 19.79 -9.22
C GLU A 151 1.49 20.75 -8.26
N THR A 152 0.75 21.46 -7.41
CA THR A 152 1.30 22.41 -6.44
C THR A 152 1.72 21.74 -5.12
N TYR A 153 1.30 20.49 -4.90
CA TYR A 153 1.56 19.79 -3.65
C TYR A 153 2.92 19.10 -3.64
N ASP A 154 3.62 19.22 -2.52
CA ASP A 154 4.93 18.59 -2.30
C ASP A 154 4.77 17.18 -1.74
N PHE A 155 4.90 16.16 -2.60
CA PHE A 155 4.87 14.75 -2.22
C PHE A 155 6.21 14.22 -1.68
N SER A 156 7.24 15.03 -1.48
CA SER A 156 8.49 14.57 -0.86
C SER A 156 8.31 14.18 0.61
N ARG A 157 7.34 14.78 1.30
CA ARG A 157 6.97 14.45 2.68
C ARG A 157 6.04 13.24 2.78
N PRO A 158 6.00 12.54 3.95
CA PRO A 158 5.05 11.48 4.18
C PRO A 158 3.60 11.96 4.01
N THR A 159 2.84 11.33 3.10
CA THR A 159 1.49 11.77 2.74
C THR A 159 0.54 10.58 2.64
N ALA A 160 -0.57 10.64 3.38
CA ALA A 160 -1.72 9.78 3.18
C ALA A 160 -2.66 10.46 2.17
N LEU A 161 -2.73 9.93 0.95
CA LEU A 161 -3.55 10.48 -0.14
C LEU A 161 -4.92 9.80 -0.13
N VAL A 162 -5.93 10.50 0.34
CA VAL A 162 -7.28 9.96 0.55
C VAL A 162 -8.14 10.14 -0.69
N LEU A 163 -8.72 9.03 -1.13
CA LEU A 163 -9.68 8.95 -2.21
C LEU A 163 -11.02 8.48 -1.62
N GLY A 164 -12.05 9.29 -1.76
CA GLY A 164 -13.41 8.98 -1.32
C GLY A 164 -14.27 8.39 -2.43
N THR A 165 -15.56 8.28 -2.17
CA THR A 165 -16.54 7.80 -3.16
C THR A 165 -16.71 8.80 -4.30
N GLU A 166 -17.09 8.30 -5.48
CA GLU A 166 -17.36 9.14 -6.66
C GLU A 166 -18.49 10.16 -6.41
N ARG A 167 -19.42 9.83 -5.52
CA ARG A 167 -20.61 10.65 -5.26
C ARG A 167 -20.37 11.77 -4.26
N SER A 168 -19.63 11.49 -3.20
CA SER A 168 -19.48 12.42 -2.06
C SER A 168 -18.03 12.75 -1.72
N GLY A 169 -17.05 12.16 -2.44
CA GLY A 169 -15.64 12.29 -2.10
C GLY A 169 -15.31 11.67 -0.73
N PRO A 170 -14.24 12.08 -0.05
CA PRO A 170 -13.91 11.65 1.30
C PRO A 170 -14.98 12.02 2.33
N CYS A 171 -15.11 11.25 3.41
CA CYS A 171 -16.08 11.53 4.46
C CYS A 171 -15.79 12.85 5.18
N ALA A 172 -16.82 13.41 5.85
CA ALA A 172 -16.72 14.72 6.51
C ALA A 172 -15.63 14.77 7.58
N GLU A 173 -15.44 13.68 8.32
CA GLU A 173 -14.44 13.58 9.38
C GLU A 173 -13.00 13.68 8.82
N ILE A 174 -12.71 12.98 7.72
CA ILE A 174 -11.41 13.05 7.06
C ILE A 174 -11.20 14.41 6.41
N ARG A 175 -12.22 15.00 5.75
CA ARG A 175 -12.13 16.34 5.18
C ARG A 175 -11.78 17.39 6.23
N ALA A 176 -12.44 17.35 7.40
CA ALA A 176 -12.21 18.28 8.47
C ALA A 176 -10.80 18.17 9.08
N ALA A 177 -10.20 16.98 9.03
CA ALA A 177 -8.87 16.71 9.55
C ALA A 177 -7.75 16.85 8.49
N ALA A 178 -8.09 17.07 7.21
CA ALA A 178 -7.12 17.13 6.13
C ALA A 178 -6.20 18.34 6.23
N ASP A 179 -4.92 18.15 5.94
CA ASP A 179 -3.92 19.22 5.84
C ASP A 179 -3.97 19.93 4.48
N ALA A 180 -4.50 19.24 3.46
CA ALA A 180 -4.69 19.79 2.12
C ALA A 180 -5.85 19.10 1.40
N ALA A 181 -6.59 19.83 0.59
CA ALA A 181 -7.48 19.30 -0.44
C ALA A 181 -6.83 19.51 -1.81
N LEU A 182 -6.71 18.43 -2.58
CA LEU A 182 -6.05 18.41 -3.88
C LEU A 182 -7.07 18.19 -4.99
N LEU A 183 -6.91 18.90 -6.08
CA LEU A 183 -7.76 18.83 -7.26
C LEU A 183 -6.99 18.25 -8.45
N LEU A 184 -7.56 17.27 -9.13
CA LEU A 184 -7.16 16.92 -10.48
C LEU A 184 -7.89 17.85 -11.47
N PRO A 185 -7.18 18.63 -12.30
CA PRO A 185 -7.82 19.53 -13.26
C PRO A 185 -8.75 18.78 -14.23
N LEU A 186 -9.87 19.39 -14.54
CA LEU A 186 -10.88 18.92 -15.48
C LEU A 186 -11.27 20.05 -16.42
N ASP A 187 -11.05 19.87 -17.71
CA ASP A 187 -11.38 20.86 -18.76
C ASP A 187 -12.61 20.43 -19.57
N GLY A 188 -13.28 19.35 -19.18
CA GLY A 188 -14.45 18.79 -19.86
C GLY A 188 -15.77 19.10 -19.15
N PHE A 189 -16.86 18.54 -19.66
CA PHE A 189 -18.20 18.67 -19.06
C PHE A 189 -18.43 17.79 -17.84
N VAL A 190 -17.57 16.78 -17.63
CA VAL A 190 -17.68 15.90 -16.45
C VAL A 190 -17.15 16.61 -15.21
N GLU A 191 -17.78 16.37 -14.06
CA GLU A 191 -17.44 17.01 -12.80
C GLU A 191 -16.42 16.21 -11.98
N SER A 192 -16.17 14.95 -12.34
CA SER A 192 -15.22 14.07 -11.66
C SER A 192 -14.73 12.94 -12.55
N TYR A 193 -13.58 12.37 -12.22
CA TYR A 193 -13.11 11.09 -12.75
C TYR A 193 -13.72 9.92 -11.95
N ASN A 194 -13.84 8.73 -12.57
CA ASN A 194 -13.98 7.50 -11.79
C ASN A 194 -12.83 7.41 -10.76
N VAL A 195 -13.12 6.94 -9.55
CA VAL A 195 -12.15 6.94 -8.43
C VAL A 195 -10.87 6.17 -8.75
N SER A 196 -10.95 5.07 -9.49
CA SER A 196 -9.75 4.30 -9.86
C SER A 196 -8.89 5.01 -10.89
N VAL A 197 -9.50 5.80 -11.79
CA VAL A 197 -8.80 6.66 -12.75
C VAL A 197 -8.16 7.84 -12.00
N ALA A 198 -8.91 8.52 -11.14
CA ALA A 198 -8.39 9.60 -10.30
C ALA A 198 -7.19 9.14 -9.47
N ALA A 199 -7.30 7.95 -8.85
CA ALA A 199 -6.20 7.34 -8.11
C ALA A 199 -4.95 7.12 -8.98
N ALA A 200 -5.13 6.54 -10.18
CA ALA A 200 -4.00 6.28 -11.06
C ALA A 200 -3.28 7.56 -11.48
N LEU A 201 -4.03 8.62 -11.83
CA LEU A 201 -3.48 9.94 -12.20
C LEU A 201 -2.74 10.59 -11.02
N ALA A 202 -3.38 10.62 -9.84
CA ALA A 202 -2.81 11.22 -8.65
C ALA A 202 -1.55 10.49 -8.17
N LEU A 203 -1.56 9.15 -8.15
CA LEU A 203 -0.41 8.34 -7.77
C LEU A 203 0.73 8.45 -8.79
N PHE A 204 0.41 8.50 -10.09
CA PHE A 204 1.42 8.74 -11.12
C PHE A 204 2.11 10.09 -10.92
N HIS A 205 1.31 11.15 -10.66
CA HIS A 205 1.84 12.48 -10.37
C HIS A 205 2.69 12.48 -9.10
N ALA A 206 2.18 11.93 -7.99
CA ALA A 206 2.91 11.84 -6.72
C ALA A 206 4.27 11.13 -6.88
N ARG A 207 4.30 10.04 -7.66
CA ARG A 207 5.55 9.35 -7.98
C ARG A 207 6.51 10.23 -8.79
N ALA A 208 6.00 10.93 -9.81
CA ALA A 208 6.81 11.79 -10.67
C ALA A 208 7.40 12.96 -9.87
N ASP A 209 6.59 13.63 -9.05
CA ASP A 209 7.03 14.71 -8.17
C ASP A 209 8.11 14.25 -7.18
N ARG A 210 7.88 13.12 -6.48
CA ARG A 210 8.87 12.54 -5.56
C ARG A 210 10.20 12.24 -6.26
N ARG A 211 10.14 11.63 -7.45
CA ARG A 211 11.35 11.31 -8.22
C ARG A 211 12.09 12.56 -8.65
N ALA A 212 11.38 13.60 -9.07
CA ALA A 212 11.97 14.87 -9.46
C ALA A 212 12.68 15.55 -8.28
N ARG A 213 12.07 15.54 -7.09
CA ARG A 213 12.62 16.18 -5.89
C ARG A 213 13.73 15.37 -5.21
N ALA A 214 13.55 14.04 -5.12
CA ALA A 214 14.49 13.16 -4.41
C ALA A 214 15.57 12.54 -5.29
N GLY A 215 15.48 12.66 -6.61
CA GLY A 215 16.40 12.05 -7.57
C GLY A 215 16.36 10.51 -7.64
N ARG A 216 15.43 9.88 -6.91
CA ARG A 216 15.27 8.41 -6.81
C ARG A 216 13.82 8.00 -6.69
N SER A 217 13.49 6.77 -7.06
CA SER A 217 12.12 6.24 -6.98
C SER A 217 11.80 5.65 -5.61
N GLY A 218 12.73 4.93 -4.99
CA GLY A 218 12.53 4.31 -3.66
C GLY A 218 13.10 5.18 -2.53
N ASP A 219 12.63 4.94 -1.32
CA ASP A 219 13.01 5.69 -0.13
C ASP A 219 13.52 4.80 1.04
N LEU A 220 13.59 3.49 0.81
CA LEU A 220 14.06 2.55 1.81
C LEU A 220 15.60 2.55 1.92
N ASP A 221 16.10 2.45 3.15
CA ASP A 221 17.51 2.16 3.41
C ASP A 221 17.84 0.68 3.15
N ALA A 222 19.11 0.32 3.26
CA ALA A 222 19.58 -1.04 2.96
C ALA A 222 18.97 -2.11 3.91
N ALA A 223 18.75 -1.78 5.19
CA ALA A 223 18.16 -2.69 6.16
C ALA A 223 16.67 -2.91 5.85
N GLN A 224 15.93 -1.84 5.61
CA GLN A 224 14.53 -1.90 5.21
C GLN A 224 14.32 -2.66 3.88
N GLN A 225 15.21 -2.44 2.90
CA GLN A 225 15.18 -3.20 1.64
C GLN A 225 15.41 -4.70 1.91
N ALA A 226 16.37 -5.05 2.77
CA ALA A 226 16.64 -6.43 3.11
C ALA A 226 15.46 -7.11 3.82
N THR A 227 14.81 -6.40 4.75
CA THR A 227 13.58 -6.84 5.41
C THR A 227 12.46 -7.03 4.39
N LEU A 228 12.21 -6.05 3.51
CA LEU A 228 11.17 -6.16 2.47
C LEU A 228 11.42 -7.33 1.51
N VAL A 229 12.69 -7.56 1.12
CA VAL A 229 13.07 -8.72 0.29
C VAL A 229 12.68 -10.03 0.96
N ALA A 230 12.86 -10.18 2.29
CA ALA A 230 12.45 -11.38 3.01
C ALA A 230 10.93 -11.60 2.92
N HIS A 231 10.13 -10.57 3.19
CA HIS A 231 8.66 -10.63 3.08
C HIS A 231 8.21 -10.96 1.66
N LEU A 232 8.79 -10.33 0.64
CA LEU A 232 8.47 -10.62 -0.76
C LEU A 232 8.91 -12.02 -1.18
N THR A 233 10.02 -12.53 -0.67
CA THR A 233 10.52 -13.89 -0.92
C THR A 233 9.56 -14.92 -0.33
N ALA A 234 9.13 -14.74 0.93
CA ALA A 234 8.14 -15.63 1.56
C ALA A 234 6.84 -15.72 0.76
N ARG A 235 6.37 -14.58 0.20
CA ARG A 235 5.17 -14.53 -0.65
C ARG A 235 5.36 -15.17 -2.03
N ALA A 236 6.60 -15.16 -2.55
CA ALA A 236 6.93 -15.68 -3.87
C ALA A 236 7.11 -17.20 -3.91
N VAL A 237 7.54 -17.80 -2.81
CA VAL A 237 7.84 -19.25 -2.72
C VAL A 237 6.57 -20.02 -2.34
N GLN A 238 6.24 -21.05 -3.15
CA GLN A 238 5.18 -21.98 -2.78
C GLN A 238 5.65 -22.87 -1.60
N HIS A 239 4.72 -23.16 -0.69
CA HIS A 239 5.02 -23.98 0.50
C HIS A 239 6.15 -23.42 1.37
N ALA A 240 6.25 -22.10 1.50
CA ALA A 240 7.28 -21.43 2.28
C ALA A 240 7.32 -21.91 3.75
N GLY A 241 6.15 -22.09 4.39
CA GLY A 241 6.09 -22.55 5.79
C GLY A 241 6.68 -23.96 5.99
N PRO A 242 6.25 -25.01 5.28
CA PRO A 242 6.89 -26.32 5.35
C PRO A 242 8.40 -26.29 5.11
N LEU A 243 8.88 -25.50 4.15
CA LEU A 243 10.31 -25.37 3.87
C LEU A 243 11.07 -24.72 5.04
N LEU A 244 10.50 -23.68 5.65
CA LEU A 244 11.09 -23.01 6.81
C LEU A 244 11.11 -23.95 8.03
N ARG A 245 10.00 -24.62 8.33
CA ARG A 245 9.94 -25.60 9.44
C ARG A 245 10.97 -26.69 9.28
N HIS A 246 11.08 -27.31 8.11
CA HIS A 246 12.06 -28.35 7.85
C HIS A 246 13.51 -27.84 8.02
N ALA A 247 13.83 -26.68 7.46
CA ALA A 247 15.19 -26.16 7.50
C ALA A 247 15.63 -25.59 8.87
N LEU A 248 14.67 -25.19 9.70
CA LEU A 248 14.93 -24.52 10.98
C LEU A 248 14.48 -25.36 12.19
N GLY A 249 13.55 -26.32 12.00
CA GLY A 249 13.08 -27.21 13.05
C GLY A 249 14.02 -28.36 13.38
N ASP A 250 14.88 -28.76 12.45
CA ASP A 250 15.92 -29.79 12.68
C ASP A 250 17.17 -29.22 13.39
N ALA A 251 17.17 -27.92 13.74
CA ALA A 251 18.29 -27.23 14.39
C ALA A 251 18.07 -26.94 15.88
N ALA A 252 17.01 -27.50 16.50
CA ALA A 252 16.68 -27.33 17.95
C ALA A 252 16.98 -28.58 18.78
#